data_3ef640f5470f13ee1d23b3e9318252de
#
_entry.id   3ef640f5470f13ee1d23b3e9318252de
#
_cell.length_a   1.000
_cell.length_b   1.000
_cell.length_c   1.000
_cell.angle_alpha   90.00
_cell.angle_beta   90.00
_cell.angle_gamma   90.00
#
_symmetry.space_group_name_H-M   'P 1'
#
loop_
_entity.id
_entity.type
_entity.pdbx_description
1 polymer ?
#
loop_
_entity_poly.entity_id
_entity_poly.type
_entity_poly.pdbx_seq_one_letter_code
_entity_poly.pdbx_strand_id
1 'polypeptide(L)'
;PMAGRKSDFTLTKLDDLFSTQEQRDEEKLSKIRDIPLTEIDDFPDHPFKVRDDEDMAQLIESIKERGVITPATVRQKEDGRYELISGHRRKRACELAGFDTLRCEVVDLNRDEATILMVESNYQRSQILPSEKAYAYKMRLEALSRQGKRTDLTSDPVGWKSSGKETAQLIGEQSGDSQTQVRRYIRLTNLVPELLEYVDEGRIKMRPAVELSFLDEDSQRDVVDEIDLNDATPSHDQTIRMRKFFEEGKLTTEAIQAIMSEEKPNQREKIVLRGDRVRQLIPKNIPISQTEDFVCKALEHYNKFLRSRADRDSR
;
A
#
# COMPACT_ATOMS: atom_id res chain seq x y z
N PRO A 1 -40.36 50.14 -8.87
CA PRO A 1 -40.38 49.35 -7.66
C PRO A 1 -39.57 48.11 -7.90
N MET A 2 -38.39 48.11 -7.31
CA MET A 2 -37.47 46.93 -7.36
C MET A 2 -37.86 45.97 -6.24
N ALA A 3 -38.26 44.77 -6.61
CA ALA A 3 -38.49 43.68 -5.68
C ALA A 3 -37.15 43.05 -5.27
N GLY A 4 -36.80 43.19 -4.00
CA GLY A 4 -35.60 42.56 -3.43
C GLY A 4 -35.75 41.04 -3.36
N ARG A 5 -34.79 40.32 -3.96
CA ARG A 5 -34.59 38.91 -3.74
C ARG A 5 -34.12 38.69 -2.28
N LYS A 6 -34.97 38.11 -1.47
CA LYS A 6 -34.56 37.54 -0.18
C LYS A 6 -33.72 36.29 -0.48
N SER A 7 -32.45 36.32 -0.14
CA SER A 7 -31.61 35.13 -0.07
C SER A 7 -32.06 34.35 1.14
N ASP A 8 -32.70 33.20 0.93
CA ASP A 8 -32.90 32.19 1.95
C ASP A 8 -31.52 31.59 2.32
N PHE A 9 -30.86 32.25 3.25
CA PHE A 9 -29.85 31.60 4.04
C PHE A 9 -30.59 30.65 4.98
N THR A 10 -30.63 29.36 4.65
CA THR A 10 -30.95 28.27 5.57
C THR A 10 -29.86 28.26 6.63
N LEU A 11 -30.12 28.89 7.74
CA LEU A 11 -29.36 28.75 8.98
C LEU A 11 -29.42 27.27 9.36
N THR A 12 -28.43 26.52 8.91
CA THR A 12 -28.16 25.17 9.39
C THR A 12 -27.92 25.26 10.87
N LYS A 13 -28.96 24.89 11.62
CA LYS A 13 -28.98 24.51 13.02
C LYS A 13 -28.11 25.37 13.96
N LEU A 14 -28.67 26.52 14.33
CA LEU A 14 -28.23 27.26 15.54
C LEU A 14 -28.20 26.34 16.76
N ASP A 15 -29.00 25.28 16.81
CA ASP A 15 -29.02 24.28 17.88
C ASP A 15 -27.67 23.55 18.04
N ASP A 16 -26.89 23.32 16.98
CA ASP A 16 -25.56 22.71 17.08
C ASP A 16 -24.50 23.61 17.73
N LEU A 17 -24.73 24.93 17.78
CA LEU A 17 -23.84 25.91 18.43
C LEU A 17 -24.09 26.06 19.91
N PHE A 18 -25.26 25.65 20.38
CA PHE A 18 -25.69 25.80 21.79
C PHE A 18 -25.87 24.51 22.57
N SER A 19 -25.61 23.34 21.91
CA SER A 19 -25.62 22.07 22.65
C SER A 19 -24.45 22.01 23.64
N THR A 20 -24.74 21.73 24.89
CA THR A 20 -23.74 21.52 25.93
C THR A 20 -22.96 20.23 25.63
N GLN A 21 -21.74 20.11 26.19
CA GLN A 21 -20.95 18.88 26.06
C GLN A 21 -21.72 17.66 26.53
N GLU A 22 -22.51 17.81 27.61
CA GLU A 22 -23.37 16.77 28.17
C GLU A 22 -24.47 16.32 27.19
N GLN A 23 -25.13 17.25 26.49
CA GLN A 23 -26.14 16.92 25.48
C GLN A 23 -25.52 16.18 24.28
N ARG A 24 -24.32 16.55 23.81
CA ARG A 24 -23.60 15.84 22.76
C ARG A 24 -23.18 14.43 23.21
N ASP A 25 -22.82 14.27 24.45
CA ASP A 25 -22.44 12.96 25.00
C ASP A 25 -23.69 12.08 25.23
N GLU A 26 -24.85 12.64 25.63
CA GLU A 26 -26.13 11.94 25.70
C GLU A 26 -26.65 11.52 24.32
N GLU A 27 -26.54 12.38 23.28
CA GLU A 27 -26.87 12.03 21.90
C GLU A 27 -25.96 10.91 21.34
N LYS A 28 -24.69 10.90 21.70
CA LYS A 28 -23.77 9.80 21.35
C LYS A 28 -24.13 8.51 22.08
N LEU A 29 -24.46 8.58 23.38
CA LEU A 29 -24.87 7.42 24.16
C LEU A 29 -26.18 6.81 23.63
N SER A 30 -27.10 7.60 23.10
CA SER A 30 -28.36 7.12 22.51
C SER A 30 -28.15 6.32 21.20
N LYS A 31 -27.00 6.47 20.56
CA LYS A 31 -26.62 5.75 19.31
C LYS A 31 -25.92 4.43 19.60
N ILE A 32 -25.51 4.17 20.84
CA ILE A 32 -24.83 2.92 21.22
C ILE A 32 -25.88 1.88 21.58
N ARG A 33 -25.80 0.72 20.88
CA ARG A 33 -26.74 -0.41 21.05
C ARG A 33 -25.98 -1.72 21.04
N ASP A 34 -26.51 -2.71 21.72
CA ASP A 34 -26.09 -4.10 21.59
C ASP A 34 -26.87 -4.73 20.44
N ILE A 35 -26.15 -5.05 19.35
CA ILE A 35 -26.72 -5.56 18.10
C ILE A 35 -26.36 -7.04 17.97
N PRO A 36 -27.34 -7.93 17.62
CA PRO A 36 -27.05 -9.34 17.36
C PRO A 36 -25.97 -9.50 16.29
N LEU A 37 -24.97 -10.36 16.53
CA LEU A 37 -23.90 -10.62 15.58
C LEU A 37 -24.43 -11.12 14.23
N THR A 38 -25.55 -11.83 14.23
CA THR A 38 -26.25 -12.32 13.05
C THR A 38 -26.84 -11.22 12.16
N GLU A 39 -27.05 -10.01 12.70
CA GLU A 39 -27.56 -8.85 11.97
C GLU A 39 -26.45 -7.92 11.44
N ILE A 40 -25.18 -8.22 11.79
CA ILE A 40 -24.04 -7.40 11.41
C ILE A 40 -23.28 -8.08 10.27
N ASP A 41 -23.40 -7.51 9.08
CA ASP A 41 -22.64 -7.91 7.90
C ASP A 41 -21.25 -7.27 7.92
N ASP A 42 -20.26 -7.99 7.39
CA ASP A 42 -18.94 -7.42 7.18
C ASP A 42 -18.95 -6.40 6.04
N PHE A 43 -18.04 -5.42 6.10
CA PHE A 43 -17.90 -4.45 5.03
C PHE A 43 -17.42 -5.16 3.75
N PRO A 44 -18.13 -5.02 2.62
CA PRO A 44 -17.73 -5.66 1.36
C PRO A 44 -16.33 -5.22 0.95
N ASP A 45 -15.53 -6.20 0.50
CA ASP A 45 -14.15 -5.99 0.05
C ASP A 45 -13.25 -5.33 1.10
N HIS A 46 -13.52 -5.60 2.39
CA HIS A 46 -12.73 -5.04 3.50
C HIS A 46 -11.25 -5.41 3.34
N PRO A 47 -10.34 -4.42 3.14
CA PRO A 47 -8.96 -4.71 2.76
C PRO A 47 -8.10 -5.23 3.91
N PHE A 48 -8.47 -4.96 5.16
CA PHE A 48 -7.66 -5.26 6.33
C PHE A 48 -7.99 -6.64 6.88
N LYS A 49 -7.03 -7.55 6.83
CA LYS A 49 -7.19 -8.93 7.31
C LYS A 49 -7.37 -8.98 8.83
N VAL A 50 -8.34 -9.76 9.30
CA VAL A 50 -8.47 -10.12 10.71
C VAL A 50 -7.72 -11.43 10.91
N ARG A 51 -6.71 -11.42 11.80
CA ARG A 51 -5.88 -12.58 12.11
C ARG A 51 -6.22 -13.10 13.49
N ASP A 52 -6.30 -14.42 13.62
CA ASP A 52 -6.47 -15.11 14.90
C ASP A 52 -5.05 -15.36 15.48
N ASP A 53 -4.40 -14.28 15.91
CA ASP A 53 -3.07 -14.23 16.48
C ASP A 53 -3.09 -14.12 18.02
N GLU A 54 -1.92 -14.00 18.64
CA GLU A 54 -1.76 -13.88 20.08
C GLU A 54 -2.47 -12.62 20.64
N ASP A 55 -2.44 -11.51 19.88
CA ASP A 55 -3.17 -10.29 20.21
C ASP A 55 -4.70 -10.50 20.17
N MET A 56 -5.19 -11.40 19.31
CA MET A 56 -6.60 -11.79 19.28
C MET A 56 -6.97 -12.59 20.53
N ALA A 57 -6.10 -13.52 20.96
CA ALA A 57 -6.33 -14.29 22.18
C ALA A 57 -6.44 -13.37 23.42
N GLN A 58 -5.56 -12.38 23.53
CA GLN A 58 -5.62 -11.36 24.60
C GLN A 58 -6.89 -10.52 24.53
N LEU A 59 -7.33 -10.16 23.33
CA LEU A 59 -8.57 -9.41 23.12
C LEU A 59 -9.79 -10.23 23.54
N ILE A 60 -9.83 -11.54 23.25
CA ILE A 60 -10.89 -12.45 23.67
C ILE A 60 -10.98 -12.51 25.19
N GLU A 61 -9.87 -12.67 25.89
CA GLU A 61 -9.84 -12.70 27.36
C GLU A 61 -10.33 -11.36 27.95
N SER A 62 -9.87 -10.24 27.40
CA SER A 62 -10.32 -8.90 27.83
C SER A 62 -11.82 -8.71 27.64
N ILE A 63 -12.39 -9.19 26.52
CA ILE A 63 -13.82 -9.11 26.23
C ILE A 63 -14.63 -10.01 27.17
N LYS A 64 -14.14 -11.21 27.51
CA LYS A 64 -14.80 -12.09 28.50
C LYS A 64 -14.85 -11.47 29.88
N GLU A 65 -13.80 -10.77 30.29
CA GLU A 65 -13.73 -10.16 31.61
C GLU A 65 -14.54 -8.87 31.75
N ARG A 66 -14.51 -8.00 30.72
CA ARG A 66 -14.99 -6.61 30.81
C ARG A 66 -16.03 -6.24 29.77
N GLY A 67 -16.35 -7.15 28.86
CA GLY A 67 -17.15 -6.86 27.67
C GLY A 67 -16.44 -5.96 26.67
N VAL A 68 -17.17 -5.50 25.67
CA VAL A 68 -16.68 -4.56 24.66
C VAL A 68 -16.72 -3.14 25.22
N ILE A 69 -15.57 -2.61 25.65
CA ILE A 69 -15.45 -1.28 26.23
C ILE A 69 -15.65 -0.20 25.16
N THR A 70 -14.90 -0.29 24.06
CA THR A 70 -15.02 0.64 22.93
C THR A 70 -16.00 0.06 21.92
N PRO A 71 -17.13 0.73 21.61
CA PRO A 71 -18.11 0.22 20.67
C PRO A 71 -17.51 0.03 19.27
N ALA A 72 -17.97 -0.97 18.54
CA ALA A 72 -17.74 -1.06 17.10
C ALA A 72 -18.58 0.00 16.38
N THR A 73 -18.21 0.41 15.17
CA THR A 73 -18.96 1.38 14.39
C THR A 73 -19.68 0.66 13.25
N VAL A 74 -20.99 0.84 13.17
CA VAL A 74 -21.83 0.25 12.12
C VAL A 74 -22.72 1.30 11.48
N ARG A 75 -23.11 1.09 10.23
CA ARG A 75 -24.19 1.84 9.58
C ARG A 75 -25.38 0.93 9.32
N GLN A 76 -26.58 1.47 9.35
CA GLN A 76 -27.76 0.73 8.94
C GLN A 76 -27.88 0.74 7.41
N LYS A 77 -28.16 -0.43 6.83
CA LYS A 77 -28.44 -0.60 5.42
C LYS A 77 -29.93 -0.42 5.14
N GLU A 78 -30.30 -0.26 3.87
CA GLU A 78 -31.69 -0.11 3.42
C GLU A 78 -32.56 -1.33 3.75
N ASP A 79 -31.94 -2.52 3.84
CA ASP A 79 -32.60 -3.77 4.22
C ASP A 79 -32.86 -3.92 5.73
N GLY A 80 -32.46 -2.94 6.52
CA GLY A 80 -32.59 -2.90 7.97
C GLY A 80 -31.44 -3.58 8.73
N ARG A 81 -30.56 -4.32 8.06
CA ARG A 81 -29.35 -4.94 8.65
C ARG A 81 -28.27 -3.89 8.85
N TYR A 82 -27.21 -4.26 9.55
CA TYR A 82 -26.10 -3.39 9.83
C TYR A 82 -24.86 -3.81 9.05
N GLU A 83 -24.06 -2.84 8.60
CA GLU A 83 -22.77 -3.05 7.95
C GLU A 83 -21.65 -2.52 8.85
N LEU A 84 -20.67 -3.35 9.14
CA LEU A 84 -19.58 -3.06 10.07
C LEU A 84 -18.52 -2.17 9.37
N ILE A 85 -18.36 -0.94 9.86
CA ILE A 85 -17.37 0.01 9.36
C ILE A 85 -16.03 -0.15 10.09
N SER A 86 -16.08 -0.27 11.44
CA SER A 86 -14.88 -0.41 12.27
C SER A 86 -15.14 -1.36 13.44
N GLY A 87 -14.12 -2.14 13.79
CA GLY A 87 -14.20 -3.08 14.90
C GLY A 87 -14.28 -4.55 14.48
N HIS A 88 -13.85 -4.92 13.30
CA HIS A 88 -13.84 -6.31 12.78
C HIS A 88 -13.14 -7.28 13.74
N ARG A 89 -12.01 -6.89 14.38
CA ARG A 89 -11.37 -7.71 15.41
C ARG A 89 -12.25 -7.91 16.64
N ARG A 90 -13.02 -6.88 17.05
CA ARG A 90 -13.96 -6.99 18.19
C ARG A 90 -15.12 -7.90 17.87
N LYS A 91 -15.71 -7.81 16.65
CA LYS A 91 -16.72 -8.75 16.16
C LYS A 91 -16.19 -10.17 16.23
N ARG A 92 -15.03 -10.43 15.63
CA ARG A 92 -14.40 -11.75 15.61
C ARG A 92 -14.11 -12.28 17.01
N ALA A 93 -13.63 -11.42 17.92
CA ALA A 93 -13.36 -11.81 19.29
C ALA A 93 -14.66 -12.13 20.07
N CYS A 94 -15.76 -11.41 19.84
CA CYS A 94 -17.06 -11.74 20.40
C CYS A 94 -17.59 -13.09 19.89
N GLU A 95 -17.48 -13.38 18.61
CA GLU A 95 -17.83 -14.67 18.01
C GLU A 95 -17.04 -15.81 18.68
N LEU A 96 -15.72 -15.67 18.80
CA LEU A 96 -14.86 -16.68 19.43
C LEU A 96 -15.06 -16.80 20.94
N ALA A 97 -15.49 -15.73 21.60
CA ALA A 97 -15.82 -15.72 23.03
C ALA A 97 -17.23 -16.29 23.33
N GLY A 98 -18.08 -16.53 22.30
CA GLY A 98 -19.42 -17.07 22.43
C GLY A 98 -20.46 -16.02 22.83
N PHE A 99 -20.24 -14.73 22.50
CA PHE A 99 -21.25 -13.69 22.70
C PHE A 99 -22.24 -13.67 21.53
N ASP A 100 -23.50 -13.40 21.79
CA ASP A 100 -24.54 -13.30 20.76
C ASP A 100 -24.67 -11.89 20.20
N THR A 101 -24.16 -10.88 20.90
CA THR A 101 -24.31 -9.46 20.57
C THR A 101 -22.95 -8.74 20.56
N LEU A 102 -22.88 -7.67 19.80
CA LEU A 102 -21.76 -6.73 19.79
C LEU A 102 -22.24 -5.34 20.14
N ARG A 103 -21.55 -4.68 21.06
CA ARG A 103 -21.81 -3.28 21.39
C ARG A 103 -21.33 -2.38 20.24
N CYS A 104 -22.28 -1.67 19.62
CA CYS A 104 -22.04 -0.88 18.41
C CYS A 104 -22.54 0.55 18.56
N GLU A 105 -21.82 1.48 17.97
CA GLU A 105 -22.28 2.82 17.66
C GLU A 105 -22.87 2.84 16.25
N VAL A 106 -24.17 3.20 16.14
CA VAL A 106 -24.86 3.29 14.85
C VAL A 106 -24.68 4.69 14.29
N VAL A 107 -24.05 4.79 13.12
CA VAL A 107 -23.83 6.06 12.41
C VAL A 107 -24.68 6.14 11.15
N ASP A 108 -25.15 7.36 10.84
CA ASP A 108 -25.90 7.63 9.61
C ASP A 108 -24.93 8.13 8.53
N LEU A 109 -24.39 7.20 7.77
CA LEU A 109 -23.42 7.47 6.70
C LEU A 109 -23.85 6.76 5.43
N ASN A 110 -23.67 7.41 4.28
CA ASN A 110 -23.77 6.74 3.00
C ASN A 110 -22.56 5.81 2.77
N ARG A 111 -22.61 5.00 1.69
CA ARG A 111 -21.57 4.00 1.43
C ARG A 111 -20.19 4.61 1.21
N ASP A 112 -20.10 5.73 0.52
CA ASP A 112 -18.80 6.39 0.23
C ASP A 112 -18.19 6.98 1.50
N GLU A 113 -18.99 7.61 2.36
CA GLU A 113 -18.58 8.10 3.68
C GLU A 113 -18.15 6.97 4.59
N ALA A 114 -18.89 5.86 4.60
CA ALA A 114 -18.55 4.67 5.35
C ALA A 114 -17.21 4.05 4.88
N THR A 115 -16.97 4.02 3.56
CA THR A 115 -15.68 3.58 3.00
C THR A 115 -14.51 4.45 3.47
N ILE A 116 -14.68 5.76 3.46
CA ILE A 116 -13.66 6.71 3.91
C ILE A 116 -13.37 6.50 5.40
N LEU A 117 -14.41 6.44 6.23
CA LEU A 117 -14.27 6.22 7.67
C LEU A 117 -13.61 4.88 8.00
N MET A 118 -13.99 3.80 7.27
CA MET A 118 -13.40 2.48 7.42
C MET A 118 -11.89 2.51 7.16
N VAL A 119 -11.45 3.15 6.08
CA VAL A 119 -10.02 3.27 5.74
C VAL A 119 -9.29 4.14 6.77
N GLU A 120 -9.85 5.30 7.15
CA GLU A 120 -9.23 6.21 8.13
C GLU A 120 -9.06 5.57 9.52
N SER A 121 -10.05 4.80 9.97
CA SER A 121 -10.00 4.11 11.27
C SER A 121 -8.88 3.06 11.36
N ASN A 122 -8.34 2.62 10.23
CA ASN A 122 -7.26 1.63 10.16
C ASN A 122 -5.86 2.23 9.95
N TYR A 123 -5.73 3.54 9.64
CA TYR A 123 -4.40 4.16 9.47
C TYR A 123 -3.54 4.16 10.75
N GLN A 124 -4.16 4.06 11.91
CA GLN A 124 -3.45 4.04 13.20
C GLN A 124 -2.86 2.66 13.55
N ARG A 125 -3.09 1.64 12.71
CA ARG A 125 -2.52 0.31 12.94
C ARG A 125 -0.99 0.37 12.75
N SER A 126 -0.27 -0.21 13.68
CA SER A 126 1.21 -0.23 13.68
C SER A 126 1.80 -1.02 12.51
N GLN A 127 1.06 -2.01 12.01
CA GLN A 127 1.47 -2.84 10.87
C GLN A 127 0.30 -3.00 9.91
N ILE A 128 0.45 -2.40 8.73
CA ILE A 128 -0.48 -2.53 7.61
C ILE A 128 0.31 -3.15 6.45
N LEU A 129 -0.17 -4.26 5.91
CA LEU A 129 0.47 -4.90 4.78
C LEU A 129 0.43 -4.02 3.52
N PRO A 130 1.40 -4.15 2.61
CA PRO A 130 1.38 -3.46 1.32
C PRO A 130 0.09 -3.70 0.52
N SER A 131 -0.43 -4.93 0.50
CA SER A 131 -1.71 -5.27 -0.13
C SER A 131 -2.89 -4.55 0.52
N GLU A 132 -2.95 -4.53 1.85
CA GLU A 132 -4.00 -3.83 2.59
C GLU A 132 -4.00 -2.33 2.28
N LYS A 133 -2.82 -1.69 2.27
CA LYS A 133 -2.67 -0.28 1.87
C LYS A 133 -3.11 -0.06 0.41
N ALA A 134 -2.75 -0.97 -0.48
CA ALA A 134 -3.08 -0.87 -1.91
C ALA A 134 -4.60 -0.81 -2.12
N TYR A 135 -5.33 -1.77 -1.57
CA TYR A 135 -6.79 -1.81 -1.70
C TYR A 135 -7.47 -0.69 -0.91
N ALA A 136 -7.00 -0.34 0.29
CA ALA A 136 -7.53 0.75 1.08
C ALA A 136 -7.43 2.10 0.35
N TYR A 137 -6.28 2.40 -0.26
CA TYR A 137 -6.10 3.63 -1.03
C TYR A 137 -6.94 3.64 -2.31
N LYS A 138 -7.08 2.49 -2.99
CA LYS A 138 -7.95 2.37 -4.16
C LYS A 138 -9.41 2.65 -3.80
N MET A 139 -9.93 1.98 -2.77
CA MET A 139 -11.31 2.14 -2.30
C MET A 139 -11.59 3.60 -1.89
N ARG A 140 -10.67 4.22 -1.16
CA ARG A 140 -10.80 5.60 -0.72
C ARG A 140 -10.74 6.58 -1.90
N LEU A 141 -9.84 6.38 -2.86
CA LEU A 141 -9.75 7.21 -4.07
C LEU A 141 -11.06 7.16 -4.86
N GLU A 142 -11.63 5.97 -5.01
CA GLU A 142 -12.91 5.76 -5.70
C GLU A 142 -14.08 6.42 -4.96
N ALA A 143 -14.15 6.29 -3.63
CA ALA A 143 -15.19 6.90 -2.81
C ALA A 143 -15.14 8.43 -2.88
N LEU A 144 -13.96 9.03 -2.73
CA LEU A 144 -13.77 10.48 -2.84
C LEU A 144 -14.09 10.99 -4.26
N SER A 145 -13.73 10.23 -5.30
CA SER A 145 -14.05 10.58 -6.68
C SER A 145 -15.54 10.55 -6.96
N ARG A 146 -16.31 9.63 -6.33
CA ARG A 146 -17.78 9.58 -6.43
C ARG A 146 -18.45 10.75 -5.68
N GLN A 147 -17.92 11.12 -4.51
CA GLN A 147 -18.42 12.29 -3.76
C GLN A 147 -18.19 13.61 -4.52
N GLY A 148 -17.01 13.79 -5.13
CA GLY A 148 -16.72 14.96 -5.96
C GLY A 148 -17.70 15.10 -7.12
N LYS A 149 -18.06 14.00 -7.78
CA LYS A 149 -19.08 14.00 -8.85
C LYS A 149 -20.48 14.40 -8.40
N ARG A 150 -20.86 14.09 -7.16
CA ARG A 150 -22.17 14.48 -6.59
C ARG A 150 -22.25 15.96 -6.26
N THR A 151 -21.13 16.57 -5.86
CA THR A 151 -21.06 18.01 -5.57
C THR A 151 -21.04 18.85 -6.85
N ASP A 152 -20.46 18.35 -7.95
CA ASP A 152 -20.35 19.04 -9.23
C ASP A 152 -21.65 19.07 -10.07
N LEU A 153 -22.68 18.32 -9.68
CA LEU A 153 -24.02 18.44 -10.30
C LEU A 153 -24.69 19.79 -10.01
N THR A 154 -24.09 20.63 -9.16
CA THR A 154 -24.56 21.97 -8.82
C THR A 154 -23.64 23.11 -9.30
N SER A 155 -22.52 22.83 -9.96
CA SER A 155 -21.54 23.83 -10.41
C SER A 155 -20.84 23.40 -11.71
N ASP A 156 -20.59 24.34 -12.59
CA ASP A 156 -20.12 24.26 -13.99
C ASP A 156 -19.00 23.26 -14.33
N PRO A 157 -18.96 22.71 -15.58
CA PRO A 157 -18.12 21.57 -15.97
C PRO A 157 -16.69 21.94 -16.41
N VAL A 158 -15.95 22.74 -15.67
CA VAL A 158 -14.57 23.12 -16.01
C VAL A 158 -13.58 22.69 -14.92
N GLY A 159 -13.23 21.39 -14.82
CA GLY A 159 -12.27 20.96 -13.81
C GLY A 159 -11.84 19.50 -13.81
N TRP A 160 -12.22 18.72 -14.80
CA TRP A 160 -12.15 17.25 -14.75
C TRP A 160 -10.77 16.58 -14.84
N LYS A 161 -9.69 17.31 -15.11
CA LYS A 161 -8.33 16.73 -15.23
C LYS A 161 -7.43 16.89 -13.98
N SER A 162 -7.80 17.72 -13.02
CA SER A 162 -7.02 17.97 -11.78
C SER A 162 -7.44 17.07 -10.60
N SER A 163 -8.71 16.67 -10.50
CA SER A 163 -9.32 15.98 -9.38
C SER A 163 -8.54 14.73 -8.86
N GLY A 164 -8.10 13.85 -9.75
CA GLY A 164 -7.39 12.63 -9.32
C GLY A 164 -5.96 12.85 -8.79
N LYS A 165 -5.35 14.02 -9.10
CA LYS A 165 -4.04 14.38 -8.52
C LYS A 165 -4.21 14.92 -7.10
N GLU A 166 -5.17 15.80 -6.91
CA GLU A 166 -5.50 16.41 -5.62
C GLU A 166 -6.00 15.38 -4.61
N THR A 167 -6.85 14.45 -5.05
CA THR A 167 -7.35 13.37 -4.20
C THR A 167 -6.25 12.44 -3.70
N ALA A 168 -5.30 12.03 -4.55
CA ALA A 168 -4.18 11.20 -4.13
C ALA A 168 -3.21 11.94 -3.20
N GLN A 169 -3.09 13.27 -3.35
CA GLN A 169 -2.33 14.12 -2.44
C GLN A 169 -3.02 14.18 -1.06
N LEU A 170 -4.33 14.41 -1.03
CA LEU A 170 -5.12 14.44 0.19
C LEU A 170 -5.00 13.11 0.97
N ILE A 171 -5.11 11.97 0.27
CA ILE A 171 -4.92 10.65 0.87
C ILE A 171 -3.51 10.54 1.48
N GLY A 172 -2.49 11.00 0.77
CA GLY A 172 -1.10 10.96 1.22
C GLY A 172 -0.87 11.79 2.48
N GLU A 173 -1.36 13.02 2.52
CA GLU A 173 -1.23 13.92 3.67
C GLU A 173 -1.84 13.33 4.94
N GLN A 174 -2.97 12.64 4.83
CA GLN A 174 -3.65 12.03 5.97
C GLN A 174 -3.03 10.69 6.42
N SER A 175 -2.41 9.95 5.50
CA SER A 175 -1.78 8.66 5.80
C SER A 175 -0.28 8.74 6.09
N GLY A 176 0.34 9.92 5.91
CA GLY A 176 1.78 10.11 6.05
C GLY A 176 2.61 9.62 4.85
N ASP A 177 1.96 9.24 3.74
CA ASP A 177 2.61 8.80 2.51
C ASP A 177 2.65 9.95 1.47
N SER A 178 3.64 9.96 0.59
CA SER A 178 3.64 10.91 -0.53
C SER A 178 2.61 10.53 -1.60
N GLN A 179 2.12 11.50 -2.38
CA GLN A 179 1.23 11.25 -3.52
C GLN A 179 1.76 10.15 -4.46
N THR A 180 3.07 10.16 -4.71
CA THR A 180 3.73 9.14 -5.55
C THR A 180 3.65 7.76 -4.90
N GLN A 181 3.80 7.70 -3.58
CA GLN A 181 3.70 6.44 -2.82
C GLN A 181 2.28 5.88 -2.86
N VAL A 182 1.26 6.73 -2.64
CA VAL A 182 -0.16 6.35 -2.76
C VAL A 182 -0.44 5.72 -4.13
N ARG A 183 0.03 6.35 -5.22
CA ARG A 183 -0.15 5.80 -6.58
C ARG A 183 0.56 4.47 -6.79
N ARG A 184 1.75 4.30 -6.21
CA ARG A 184 2.48 3.02 -6.26
C ARG A 184 1.72 1.91 -5.53
N TYR A 185 1.18 2.20 -4.34
CA TYR A 185 0.34 1.24 -3.63
C TYR A 185 -0.89 0.86 -4.46
N ILE A 186 -1.65 1.85 -4.95
CA ILE A 186 -2.83 1.58 -5.79
C ILE A 186 -2.45 0.71 -6.99
N ARG A 187 -1.27 0.92 -7.59
CA ARG A 187 -0.82 0.12 -8.73
C ARG A 187 -0.64 -1.35 -8.39
N LEU A 188 -0.28 -1.71 -7.15
CA LEU A 188 -0.15 -3.10 -6.70
C LEU A 188 -1.45 -3.90 -6.80
N THR A 189 -2.61 -3.25 -6.82
CA THR A 189 -3.91 -3.94 -6.99
C THR A 189 -4.07 -4.62 -8.36
N ASN A 190 -3.14 -4.39 -9.29
CA ASN A 190 -3.11 -5.04 -10.60
C ASN A 190 -2.16 -6.25 -10.62
N LEU A 191 -1.57 -6.62 -9.50
CA LEU A 191 -0.78 -7.85 -9.39
C LEU A 191 -1.69 -9.05 -9.19
N VAL A 192 -1.28 -10.20 -9.72
CA VAL A 192 -1.89 -11.49 -9.37
C VAL A 192 -1.69 -11.76 -7.87
N PRO A 193 -2.60 -12.51 -7.23
CA PRO A 193 -2.58 -12.73 -5.78
C PRO A 193 -1.23 -13.24 -5.26
N GLU A 194 -0.58 -14.14 -5.98
CA GLU A 194 0.69 -14.76 -5.62
C GLU A 194 1.83 -13.73 -5.55
N LEU A 195 1.94 -12.84 -6.55
CA LEU A 195 2.94 -11.75 -6.52
C LEU A 195 2.65 -10.75 -5.41
N LEU A 196 1.37 -10.47 -5.14
CA LEU A 196 0.98 -9.57 -4.07
C LEU A 196 1.33 -10.16 -2.70
N GLU A 197 1.18 -11.47 -2.52
CA GLU A 197 1.61 -12.18 -1.32
C GLU A 197 3.13 -12.10 -1.13
N TYR A 198 3.94 -12.28 -2.18
CA TYR A 198 5.40 -12.09 -2.11
C TYR A 198 5.80 -10.66 -1.74
N VAL A 199 4.98 -9.66 -2.09
CA VAL A 199 5.19 -8.28 -1.63
C VAL A 199 4.88 -8.13 -0.15
N ASP A 200 3.79 -8.74 0.34
CA ASP A 200 3.40 -8.74 1.75
C ASP A 200 4.44 -9.43 2.63
N GLU A 201 5.02 -10.53 2.16
CA GLU A 201 6.12 -11.25 2.80
C GLU A 201 7.46 -10.51 2.73
N GLY A 202 7.56 -9.47 1.92
CA GLY A 202 8.78 -8.72 1.69
C GLY A 202 9.81 -9.40 0.79
N ARG A 203 9.47 -10.51 0.15
CA ARG A 203 10.29 -11.21 -0.86
C ARG A 203 10.48 -10.32 -2.09
N ILE A 204 9.43 -9.65 -2.55
CA ILE A 204 9.49 -8.66 -3.64
C ILE A 204 9.37 -7.26 -3.05
N LYS A 205 10.31 -6.37 -3.40
CA LYS A 205 10.28 -4.97 -2.97
C LYS A 205 9.26 -4.16 -3.78
N MET A 206 8.80 -3.02 -3.21
CA MET A 206 7.82 -2.13 -3.83
C MET A 206 8.14 -1.75 -5.28
N ARG A 207 9.40 -1.40 -5.60
CA ARG A 207 9.76 -0.94 -6.95
C ARG A 207 9.64 -2.04 -8.01
N PRO A 208 10.24 -3.23 -7.84
CA PRO A 208 10.00 -4.36 -8.73
C PRO A 208 8.52 -4.70 -8.88
N ALA A 209 7.75 -4.73 -7.78
CA ALA A 209 6.33 -5.04 -7.79
C ALA A 209 5.51 -4.06 -8.64
N VAL A 210 5.81 -2.76 -8.56
CA VAL A 210 5.16 -1.75 -9.41
C VAL A 210 5.45 -1.98 -10.89
N GLU A 211 6.69 -2.35 -11.26
CA GLU A 211 7.02 -2.65 -12.66
C GLU A 211 6.28 -3.91 -13.15
N LEU A 212 6.22 -4.97 -12.35
CA LEU A 212 5.48 -6.20 -12.66
C LEU A 212 3.97 -5.94 -12.84
N SER A 213 3.39 -4.99 -12.13
CA SER A 213 1.97 -4.65 -12.24
C SER A 213 1.57 -4.02 -13.59
N PHE A 214 2.51 -3.75 -14.49
CA PHE A 214 2.25 -3.31 -15.86
C PHE A 214 2.13 -4.48 -16.85
N LEU A 215 2.53 -5.69 -16.45
CA LEU A 215 2.36 -6.91 -17.24
C LEU A 215 0.90 -7.39 -17.18
N ASP A 216 0.50 -8.17 -18.17
CA ASP A 216 -0.76 -8.90 -18.11
C ASP A 216 -0.69 -10.08 -17.13
N GLU A 217 -1.84 -10.68 -16.81
CA GLU A 217 -1.93 -11.76 -15.83
C GLU A 217 -1.12 -12.99 -16.24
N ASP A 218 -1.09 -13.33 -17.53
CA ASP A 218 -0.36 -14.50 -18.01
C ASP A 218 1.15 -14.33 -17.86
N SER A 219 1.69 -13.16 -18.26
CA SER A 219 3.10 -12.84 -18.04
C SER A 219 3.45 -12.74 -16.55
N GLN A 220 2.53 -12.26 -15.71
CA GLN A 220 2.75 -12.25 -14.26
C GLN A 220 2.82 -13.66 -13.67
N ARG A 221 1.98 -14.60 -14.15
CA ARG A 221 2.02 -16.01 -13.73
C ARG A 221 3.31 -16.68 -14.18
N ASP A 222 3.79 -16.41 -15.41
CA ASP A 222 5.09 -16.88 -15.87
C ASP A 222 6.22 -16.41 -14.93
N VAL A 223 6.16 -15.17 -14.44
CA VAL A 223 7.12 -14.66 -13.45
C VAL A 223 7.00 -15.40 -12.11
N VAL A 224 5.78 -15.74 -11.65
CA VAL A 224 5.57 -16.54 -10.44
C VAL A 224 6.20 -17.92 -10.60
N ASP A 225 5.94 -18.61 -11.70
CA ASP A 225 6.50 -19.94 -11.99
C ASP A 225 8.03 -19.91 -11.99
N GLU A 226 8.66 -18.89 -12.56
CA GLU A 226 10.12 -18.73 -12.54
C GLU A 226 10.67 -18.40 -11.14
N ILE A 227 9.93 -17.66 -10.30
CA ILE A 227 10.31 -17.40 -8.91
C ILE A 227 10.30 -18.69 -8.11
N ASP A 228 9.27 -19.51 -8.28
CA ASP A 228 9.10 -20.77 -7.55
C ASP A 228 10.09 -21.83 -8.02
N LEU A 229 10.40 -21.87 -9.32
CA LEU A 229 11.38 -22.79 -9.87
C LEU A 229 12.80 -22.49 -9.39
N ASN A 230 13.18 -21.23 -9.31
CA ASN A 230 14.55 -20.81 -9.03
C ASN A 230 14.77 -20.33 -7.57
N ASP A 231 13.72 -20.27 -6.76
CA ASP A 231 13.71 -19.66 -5.41
C ASP A 231 14.37 -18.26 -5.40
N ALA A 232 14.11 -17.48 -6.47
CA ALA A 232 14.78 -16.20 -6.71
C ALA A 232 13.84 -15.15 -7.27
N THR A 233 13.63 -14.07 -6.53
CA THR A 233 12.78 -12.94 -6.96
C THR A 233 13.50 -12.01 -7.93
N PRO A 234 12.82 -11.40 -8.92
CA PRO A 234 13.46 -10.51 -9.88
C PRO A 234 13.99 -9.24 -9.24
N SER A 235 15.12 -8.74 -9.72
CA SER A 235 15.65 -7.42 -9.37
C SER A 235 14.83 -6.31 -10.05
N HIS A 236 14.97 -5.07 -9.57
CA HIS A 236 14.29 -3.92 -10.17
C HIS A 236 14.70 -3.69 -11.64
N ASP A 237 15.97 -3.92 -11.99
CA ASP A 237 16.46 -3.80 -13.37
C ASP A 237 15.84 -4.88 -14.27
N GLN A 238 15.76 -6.11 -13.79
CA GLN A 238 15.10 -7.20 -14.52
C GLN A 238 13.61 -6.89 -14.78
N THR A 239 12.90 -6.36 -13.78
CA THR A 239 11.48 -6.01 -13.94
C THR A 239 11.25 -4.84 -14.89
N ILE A 240 12.14 -3.83 -14.93
CA ILE A 240 12.10 -2.75 -15.93
C ILE A 240 12.26 -3.32 -17.34
N ARG A 241 13.19 -4.26 -17.53
CA ARG A 241 13.42 -4.90 -18.84
C ARG A 241 12.23 -5.75 -19.27
N MET A 242 11.63 -6.54 -18.34
CA MET A 242 10.41 -7.31 -18.61
C MET A 242 9.28 -6.38 -19.06
N ARG A 243 9.04 -5.29 -18.35
CA ARG A 243 8.04 -4.29 -18.72
C ARG A 243 8.31 -3.71 -20.11
N LYS A 244 9.56 -3.33 -20.41
CA LYS A 244 9.92 -2.81 -21.72
C LYS A 244 9.65 -3.82 -22.84
N PHE A 245 10.02 -5.09 -22.65
CA PHE A 245 9.73 -6.15 -23.62
C PHE A 245 8.25 -6.39 -23.77
N PHE A 246 7.47 -6.27 -22.70
CA PHE A 246 6.01 -6.34 -22.74
C PHE A 246 5.41 -5.19 -23.56
N GLU A 247 5.84 -3.95 -23.32
CA GLU A 247 5.41 -2.76 -24.06
C GLU A 247 5.76 -2.85 -25.56
N GLU A 248 6.85 -3.56 -25.90
CA GLU A 248 7.26 -3.84 -27.29
C GLU A 248 6.54 -5.07 -27.90
N GLY A 249 5.72 -5.77 -27.15
CA GLY A 249 5.07 -7.01 -27.60
C GLY A 249 6.02 -8.20 -27.81
N LYS A 250 7.15 -8.21 -27.12
CA LYS A 250 8.23 -9.20 -27.25
C LYS A 250 8.45 -10.04 -25.99
N LEU A 251 7.66 -9.83 -24.95
CA LEU A 251 7.78 -10.60 -23.72
C LEU A 251 7.17 -11.98 -23.92
N THR A 252 8.01 -13.00 -23.91
CA THR A 252 7.62 -14.41 -23.96
C THR A 252 8.09 -15.09 -22.68
N THR A 253 7.59 -16.29 -22.40
CA THR A 253 8.03 -17.11 -21.25
C THR A 253 9.55 -17.35 -21.28
N GLU A 254 10.12 -17.63 -22.48
CA GLU A 254 11.56 -17.83 -22.64
C GLU A 254 12.34 -16.53 -22.38
N ALA A 255 11.77 -15.37 -22.72
CA ALA A 255 12.42 -14.08 -22.44
C ALA A 255 12.41 -13.80 -20.94
N ILE A 256 11.32 -14.11 -20.21
CA ILE A 256 11.24 -14.00 -18.75
C ILE A 256 12.29 -14.92 -18.12
N GLN A 257 12.36 -16.17 -18.54
CA GLN A 257 13.34 -17.15 -18.06
C GLN A 257 14.78 -16.68 -18.30
N ALA A 258 15.08 -16.19 -19.50
CA ALA A 258 16.41 -15.65 -19.83
C ALA A 258 16.80 -14.46 -18.93
N ILE A 259 15.84 -13.52 -18.71
CA ILE A 259 16.06 -12.36 -17.83
C ILE A 259 16.25 -12.78 -16.37
N MET A 260 15.47 -13.77 -15.89
CA MET A 260 15.55 -14.25 -14.50
C MET A 260 16.83 -15.03 -14.22
N SER A 261 17.34 -15.78 -15.20
CA SER A 261 18.58 -16.57 -15.08
C SER A 261 19.87 -15.73 -15.13
N GLU A 262 19.80 -14.44 -15.48
CA GLU A 262 20.95 -13.56 -15.48
C GLU A 262 21.49 -13.32 -14.05
N GLU A 263 22.81 -13.34 -13.93
CA GLU A 263 23.50 -13.03 -12.68
C GLU A 263 23.18 -11.61 -12.19
N LYS A 264 22.57 -11.50 -11.00
CA LYS A 264 22.18 -10.21 -10.46
C LYS A 264 23.40 -9.35 -10.13
N PRO A 265 23.34 -8.01 -10.32
CA PRO A 265 24.45 -7.11 -9.99
C PRO A 265 24.98 -7.24 -8.55
N ASN A 266 24.11 -7.71 -7.63
CA ASN A 266 24.48 -7.93 -6.22
C ASN A 266 25.23 -9.26 -5.98
N GLN A 267 25.18 -10.21 -6.92
CA GLN A 267 25.87 -11.51 -6.86
C GLN A 267 27.23 -11.45 -7.49
N ARG A 268 27.54 -10.38 -8.27
CA ARG A 268 28.89 -10.18 -8.82
C ARG A 268 29.84 -9.84 -7.69
N GLU A 269 30.94 -10.57 -7.59
CA GLU A 269 32.01 -10.22 -6.66
C GLU A 269 32.46 -8.79 -6.89
N LYS A 270 32.24 -7.93 -5.90
CA LYS A 270 32.70 -6.55 -5.91
C LYS A 270 33.99 -6.47 -5.12
N ILE A 271 35.11 -6.29 -5.81
CA ILE A 271 36.37 -5.94 -5.15
C ILE A 271 36.30 -4.47 -4.76
N VAL A 272 36.04 -4.20 -3.47
CA VAL A 272 36.04 -2.83 -2.93
C VAL A 272 37.46 -2.47 -2.47
N LEU A 273 38.12 -1.62 -3.23
CA LEU A 273 39.40 -1.07 -2.83
C LEU A 273 39.20 0.23 -2.02
N ARG A 274 39.97 0.40 -0.95
CA ARG A 274 39.93 1.66 -0.19
C ARG A 274 40.43 2.80 -1.06
N GLY A 275 39.55 3.73 -1.40
CA GLY A 275 39.81 4.82 -2.34
C GLY A 275 41.05 5.64 -1.97
N ASP A 276 41.30 5.90 -0.68
CA ASP A 276 42.44 6.64 -0.20
C ASP A 276 43.80 5.99 -0.52
N ARG A 277 43.87 4.65 -0.41
CA ARG A 277 45.08 3.90 -0.74
C ARG A 277 45.32 3.82 -2.24
N VAL A 278 44.27 3.60 -3.00
CA VAL A 278 44.37 3.53 -4.46
C VAL A 278 44.72 4.89 -5.04
N ARG A 279 44.13 5.96 -4.52
CA ARG A 279 44.37 7.35 -4.97
C ARG A 279 45.81 7.80 -4.78
N GLN A 280 46.49 7.34 -3.73
CA GLN A 280 47.91 7.62 -3.51
C GLN A 280 48.84 6.98 -4.53
N LEU A 281 48.42 5.88 -5.15
CA LEU A 281 49.18 5.14 -6.15
C LEU A 281 48.92 5.62 -7.58
N ILE A 282 47.85 6.41 -7.81
CA ILE A 282 47.47 6.94 -9.11
C ILE A 282 48.17 8.30 -9.33
N PRO A 283 48.84 8.47 -10.50
CA PRO A 283 49.43 9.75 -10.87
C PRO A 283 48.40 10.88 -10.86
N LYS A 284 48.81 12.08 -10.36
CA LYS A 284 47.93 13.24 -10.21
C LYS A 284 47.33 13.78 -11.52
N ASN A 285 47.93 13.44 -12.66
CA ASN A 285 47.46 13.82 -14.00
C ASN A 285 46.32 12.95 -14.54
N ILE A 286 45.93 11.89 -13.82
CA ILE A 286 44.82 11.02 -14.25
C ILE A 286 43.52 11.50 -13.62
N PRO A 287 42.50 11.89 -14.43
CA PRO A 287 41.21 12.31 -13.93
C PRO A 287 40.44 11.15 -13.28
N ILE A 288 39.52 11.49 -12.37
CA ILE A 288 38.72 10.50 -11.61
C ILE A 288 37.96 9.55 -12.53
N SER A 289 37.45 10.03 -13.67
CA SER A 289 36.72 9.22 -14.65
C SER A 289 37.57 8.15 -15.34
N GLN A 290 38.87 8.26 -15.33
CA GLN A 290 39.82 7.30 -15.96
C GLN A 290 40.59 6.46 -14.93
N THR A 291 40.25 6.59 -13.65
CA THR A 291 40.92 5.88 -12.54
C THR A 291 40.78 4.37 -12.66
N GLU A 292 39.60 3.88 -12.99
CA GLU A 292 39.30 2.44 -13.13
C GLU A 292 40.12 1.83 -14.27
N ASP A 293 40.14 2.48 -15.43
CA ASP A 293 40.88 2.06 -16.62
C ASP A 293 42.39 2.01 -16.35
N PHE A 294 42.89 2.99 -15.60
CA PHE A 294 44.30 3.03 -15.19
C PHE A 294 44.64 1.86 -14.26
N VAL A 295 43.81 1.59 -13.27
CA VAL A 295 44.02 0.48 -12.32
C VAL A 295 43.99 -0.86 -13.03
N CYS A 296 43.04 -1.08 -13.94
CA CYS A 296 42.94 -2.30 -14.73
C CYS A 296 44.20 -2.53 -15.58
N LYS A 297 44.69 -1.51 -16.30
CA LYS A 297 45.91 -1.57 -17.08
C LYS A 297 47.18 -1.82 -16.24
N ALA A 298 47.23 -1.20 -15.06
CA ALA A 298 48.35 -1.44 -14.12
C ALA A 298 48.36 -2.89 -13.60
N LEU A 299 47.21 -3.48 -13.30
CA LEU A 299 47.07 -4.88 -12.87
C LEU A 299 47.44 -5.84 -14.02
N GLU A 300 47.02 -5.56 -15.24
CA GLU A 300 47.41 -6.37 -16.43
C GLU A 300 48.92 -6.37 -16.63
N HIS A 301 49.53 -5.19 -16.51
CA HIS A 301 50.98 -5.06 -16.66
C HIS A 301 51.72 -5.81 -15.54
N TYR A 302 51.24 -5.71 -14.31
CA TYR A 302 51.81 -6.42 -13.16
C TYR A 302 51.67 -7.94 -13.32
N ASN A 303 50.53 -8.43 -13.79
CA ASN A 303 50.33 -9.85 -14.08
C ASN A 303 51.30 -10.37 -15.18
N LYS A 304 51.53 -9.61 -16.24
CA LYS A 304 52.53 -9.95 -17.26
C LYS A 304 53.95 -9.99 -16.67
N PHE A 305 54.26 -9.04 -15.77
CA PHE A 305 55.56 -9.03 -15.09
C PHE A 305 55.73 -10.25 -14.20
N LEU A 306 54.73 -10.65 -13.42
CA LEU A 306 54.78 -11.84 -12.56
C LEU A 306 54.98 -13.13 -13.37
N ARG A 307 54.27 -13.28 -14.50
CA ARG A 307 54.45 -14.43 -15.41
C ARG A 307 55.87 -14.49 -15.98
N SER A 308 56.40 -13.37 -16.46
CA SER A 308 57.76 -13.31 -17.00
C SER A 308 58.87 -13.55 -15.97
N ARG A 309 58.57 -13.30 -14.67
CA ARG A 309 59.44 -13.61 -13.55
C ARG A 309 59.41 -15.10 -13.23
N ALA A 310 58.20 -15.70 -13.15
CA ALA A 310 58.04 -17.12 -12.91
C ALA A 310 58.73 -17.97 -14.00
N ASP A 311 58.66 -17.57 -15.26
CA ASP A 311 59.34 -18.20 -16.39
C ASP A 311 60.87 -18.08 -16.28
N ARG A 312 61.42 -17.04 -15.65
CA ARG A 312 62.86 -16.89 -15.39
C ARG A 312 63.36 -17.70 -14.24
N ASP A 313 62.55 -17.82 -13.18
CA ASP A 313 62.89 -18.57 -11.95
C ASP A 313 62.72 -20.09 -12.17
N SER A 314 62.07 -20.53 -13.26
CA SER A 314 61.88 -21.91 -13.67
C SER A 314 62.91 -22.43 -14.69
N ARG A 315 63.84 -21.57 -15.11
CA ARG A 315 65.01 -21.89 -15.97
C ARG A 315 66.30 -21.91 -15.15
#